data_781d7684be332722ed13ee3dacd99958
#
_entry.id   781d7684be332722ed13ee3dacd99958
#
_cell.length_a   1.000
_cell.length_b   1.000
_cell.length_c   1.000
_cell.angle_alpha   90.00
_cell.angle_beta   90.00
_cell.angle_gamma   90.00
#
_symmetry.space_group_name_H-M   'P 1'
#
loop_
_entity.id
_entity.type
_entity.pdbx_description
1 polymer ?
#
loop_
_entity_poly.entity_id
_entity_poly.type
_entity_poly.pdbx_seq_one_letter_code
_entity_poly.pdbx_strand_id
1 'polypeptide(L)'
;MKQLPFLFFLLKSLTIWAQPAAGPGPAVTVEVSRTHSLVRFVETVAGNGRTHVGSRWAFEHSRFNTPVARRWLRRYRALDHEPEFERAGYPAGRVGASGSTAPGYLAASADARDLPDLLRRTVGLLPNEVLVSLDSVYRYFEPTFDTLAWQPHAAGLAHLQTAYAQFLAEHQLMRAFGQLRTFYGGVWPDALPYRVLLNPQLTPGSGFTNKASVSGNVVLLNCSPSSRDFVGGSTVMFHEMCHSLSVQQRLGLQQQLAHWYLHNASPNRRYAYNLMEEALATAAGEWMHARQTGRPETGKWYEDEYIDRYAKALYPRVADYTERGRTIDSTFVEQAIRTFDTVFPQAATTYVNLFRNVLYWTDAEDIDHVTQPFRDRFNSTIPILATPIMHASQALAAALSGEHLPVILVTREHAATLQYLRQQLPALRAHRLRPEQSFVLSTTGPHGPIIVVNSHDAAQLATAAELLKQQERMNLNEPLVLLK
;
A
#
# COMPACT_ATOMS: atom_id res chain seq x y z
N MET A 1 78.26 -10.06 2.50
CA MET A 1 77.01 -10.38 1.79
C MET A 1 75.89 -9.55 2.42
N LYS A 2 75.47 -8.45 1.76
CA LYS A 2 74.42 -7.54 2.25
C LYS A 2 73.10 -7.94 1.53
N GLN A 3 72.09 -8.31 2.29
CA GLN A 3 70.74 -8.59 1.76
C GLN A 3 69.98 -7.26 1.61
N LEU A 4 69.48 -6.97 0.40
CA LEU A 4 68.52 -5.88 0.10
C LEU A 4 67.11 -6.39 0.37
N PRO A 5 66.23 -5.61 0.99
CA PRO A 5 64.81 -5.94 1.06
C PRO A 5 64.08 -5.46 -0.21
N PHE A 6 63.33 -6.37 -0.83
CA PHE A 6 62.45 -6.09 -1.95
C PHE A 6 61.17 -5.40 -1.41
N LEU A 7 60.97 -4.17 -1.80
CA LEU A 7 59.78 -3.39 -1.49
C LEU A 7 58.75 -3.66 -2.58
N PHE A 8 57.71 -4.46 -2.25
CA PHE A 8 56.55 -4.66 -3.13
C PHE A 8 55.61 -3.45 -3.00
N PHE A 9 55.58 -2.57 -4.00
CA PHE A 9 54.52 -1.56 -4.16
C PHE A 9 53.27 -2.23 -4.74
N LEU A 10 52.26 -2.42 -3.92
CA LEU A 10 50.89 -2.78 -4.34
C LEU A 10 50.22 -1.49 -4.88
N LEU A 11 50.28 -1.30 -6.19
CA LEU A 11 49.41 -0.36 -6.90
C LEU A 11 47.99 -0.90 -6.84
N LYS A 12 47.20 -0.39 -5.88
CA LYS A 12 45.73 -0.53 -5.95
C LYS A 12 45.24 0.36 -7.11
N SER A 13 44.99 -0.26 -8.25
CA SER A 13 44.22 0.36 -9.33
C SER A 13 42.82 0.66 -8.82
N LEU A 14 42.55 1.92 -8.45
CA LEU A 14 41.19 2.44 -8.28
C LEU A 14 40.50 2.43 -9.66
N THR A 15 39.83 1.35 -9.98
CA THR A 15 38.88 1.36 -11.08
C THR A 15 37.70 2.21 -10.63
N ILE A 16 37.73 3.49 -10.99
CA ILE A 16 36.58 4.39 -10.93
C ILE A 16 35.61 3.81 -11.97
N TRP A 17 34.62 3.06 -11.49
CA TRP A 17 33.46 2.71 -12.31
C TRP A 17 32.71 4.01 -12.56
N ALA A 18 32.94 4.63 -13.74
CA ALA A 18 32.04 5.67 -14.21
C ALA A 18 30.65 5.05 -14.29
N GLN A 19 29.72 5.53 -13.48
CA GLN A 19 28.31 5.13 -13.61
C GLN A 19 27.89 5.48 -15.02
N PRO A 20 27.30 4.52 -15.79
CA PRO A 20 26.80 4.82 -17.10
C PRO A 20 25.76 5.94 -16.95
N ALA A 21 25.87 6.97 -17.78
CA ALA A 21 24.85 8.00 -17.88
C ALA A 21 23.48 7.32 -18.03
N ALA A 22 22.49 7.75 -17.27
CA ALA A 22 21.15 7.17 -17.33
C ALA A 22 20.72 7.13 -18.79
N GLY A 23 20.52 5.93 -19.33
CA GLY A 23 20.01 5.72 -20.68
C GLY A 23 18.63 6.37 -20.87
N PRO A 24 18.06 6.37 -22.07
CA PRO A 24 16.78 7.03 -22.36
C PRO A 24 15.59 6.50 -21.54
N GLY A 25 15.79 5.47 -20.73
CA GLY A 25 14.75 4.77 -19.98
C GLY A 25 13.96 3.78 -20.84
N PRO A 26 13.10 2.94 -20.26
CA PRO A 26 12.24 2.05 -21.00
C PRO A 26 11.19 2.85 -21.80
N ALA A 27 10.67 2.25 -22.88
CA ALA A 27 9.55 2.84 -23.61
C ALA A 27 8.30 2.91 -22.71
N VAL A 28 7.44 3.88 -22.96
CA VAL A 28 6.10 3.95 -22.35
C VAL A 28 5.05 3.88 -23.47
N THR A 29 4.03 3.05 -23.25
CA THR A 29 2.85 3.00 -24.12
C THR A 29 1.64 3.52 -23.34
N VAL A 30 0.79 4.30 -24.01
CA VAL A 30 -0.52 4.71 -23.45
C VAL A 30 -1.59 3.94 -24.21
N GLU A 31 -2.41 3.23 -23.49
CA GLU A 31 -3.33 2.24 -24.05
C GLU A 31 -4.75 2.43 -23.52
N VAL A 32 -5.72 2.04 -24.30
CA VAL A 32 -7.13 1.92 -23.93
C VAL A 32 -7.57 0.50 -24.25
N SER A 33 -7.97 -0.26 -23.26
CA SER A 33 -8.45 -1.64 -23.42
C SER A 33 -9.89 -1.76 -22.93
N ARG A 34 -10.82 -2.11 -23.85
CA ARG A 34 -12.22 -2.34 -23.50
C ARG A 34 -12.36 -3.53 -22.53
N THR A 35 -11.64 -4.62 -22.82
CA THR A 35 -11.70 -5.83 -21.99
C THR A 35 -11.19 -5.56 -20.57
N HIS A 36 -10.06 -4.87 -20.44
CA HIS A 36 -9.54 -4.47 -19.12
C HIS A 36 -10.52 -3.54 -18.39
N SER A 37 -11.07 -2.54 -19.09
CA SER A 37 -12.04 -1.60 -18.50
C SER A 37 -13.31 -2.30 -18.03
N LEU A 38 -13.77 -3.36 -18.74
CA LEU A 38 -14.90 -4.21 -18.29
C LEU A 38 -14.54 -4.97 -17.00
N VAL A 39 -13.34 -5.58 -16.92
CA VAL A 39 -12.86 -6.27 -15.72
C VAL A 39 -12.88 -5.31 -14.52
N ARG A 40 -12.30 -4.13 -14.69
CA ARG A 40 -12.24 -3.09 -13.63
C ARG A 40 -13.61 -2.53 -13.28
N PHE A 41 -14.53 -2.40 -14.23
CA PHE A 41 -15.90 -2.00 -13.96
C PHE A 41 -16.62 -3.00 -13.07
N VAL A 42 -16.52 -4.30 -13.37
CA VAL A 42 -17.16 -5.36 -12.55
C VAL A 42 -16.58 -5.38 -11.15
N GLU A 43 -15.26 -5.31 -11.01
CA GLU A 43 -14.59 -5.23 -9.71
C GLU A 43 -15.11 -4.04 -8.88
N THR A 44 -15.20 -2.87 -9.51
CA THR A 44 -15.66 -1.63 -8.88
C THR A 44 -17.13 -1.75 -8.39
N VAL A 45 -18.03 -2.22 -9.25
CA VAL A 45 -19.45 -2.34 -8.88
C VAL A 45 -19.70 -3.49 -7.90
N ALA A 46 -18.80 -4.48 -7.87
CA ALA A 46 -18.80 -5.52 -6.85
C ALA A 46 -18.35 -5.00 -5.48
N GLY A 47 -17.69 -3.84 -5.40
CA GLY A 47 -17.24 -3.24 -4.16
C GLY A 47 -15.85 -3.72 -3.70
N ASN A 48 -15.10 -4.42 -4.55
CA ASN A 48 -13.74 -4.90 -4.23
C ASN A 48 -12.68 -3.79 -4.39
N GLY A 49 -13.02 -2.67 -5.04
CA GLY A 49 -12.09 -1.56 -5.26
C GLY A 49 -12.38 -0.35 -4.37
N ARG A 50 -11.36 0.19 -3.72
CA ARG A 50 -11.47 1.42 -2.90
C ARG A 50 -11.67 2.71 -3.72
N THR A 51 -11.64 2.64 -5.07
CA THR A 51 -11.27 3.80 -5.88
C THR A 51 -12.36 4.39 -6.76
N HIS A 52 -13.53 3.77 -6.94
CA HIS A 52 -14.45 4.22 -8.01
C HIS A 52 -15.89 4.45 -7.54
N VAL A 53 -16.04 5.38 -6.62
CA VAL A 53 -17.37 5.78 -6.11
C VAL A 53 -18.32 6.14 -7.26
N GLY A 54 -17.83 6.78 -8.33
CA GLY A 54 -18.64 7.22 -9.45
C GLY A 54 -19.22 6.07 -10.31
N SER A 55 -18.42 5.11 -10.70
CA SER A 55 -18.92 3.94 -11.48
C SER A 55 -19.88 3.10 -10.66
N ARG A 56 -19.60 2.91 -9.39
CA ARG A 56 -20.51 2.23 -8.47
C ARG A 56 -21.82 3.01 -8.31
N TRP A 57 -21.75 4.32 -8.08
CA TRP A 57 -22.91 5.18 -7.99
C TRP A 57 -23.75 5.13 -9.27
N ALA A 58 -23.13 5.26 -10.45
CA ALA A 58 -23.81 5.18 -11.73
C ALA A 58 -24.56 3.85 -11.92
N PHE A 59 -23.92 2.73 -11.53
CA PHE A 59 -24.56 1.43 -11.56
C PHE A 59 -25.72 1.33 -10.57
N GLU A 60 -25.53 1.74 -9.31
CA GLU A 60 -26.52 1.67 -8.24
C GLU A 60 -27.80 2.46 -8.56
N HIS A 61 -27.66 3.59 -9.28
CA HIS A 61 -28.78 4.46 -9.69
C HIS A 61 -29.32 4.15 -11.10
N SER A 62 -28.81 3.11 -11.75
CA SER A 62 -29.24 2.71 -13.09
C SER A 62 -30.35 1.65 -13.06
N ARG A 63 -31.03 1.50 -14.19
CA ARG A 63 -31.97 0.38 -14.43
C ARG A 63 -31.32 -1.01 -14.38
N PHE A 64 -30.00 -1.09 -14.41
CA PHE A 64 -29.23 -2.33 -14.41
C PHE A 64 -28.99 -2.89 -13.00
N ASN A 65 -29.23 -2.13 -11.93
CA ASN A 65 -29.12 -2.58 -10.55
C ASN A 65 -30.31 -3.45 -10.13
N THR A 66 -30.43 -4.60 -10.71
CA THR A 66 -31.51 -5.57 -10.48
C THR A 66 -31.15 -6.58 -9.38
N PRO A 67 -32.14 -7.30 -8.79
CA PRO A 67 -31.85 -8.41 -7.89
C PRO A 67 -30.99 -9.51 -8.52
N VAL A 68 -31.11 -9.72 -9.85
CA VAL A 68 -30.26 -10.67 -10.60
C VAL A 68 -28.83 -10.16 -10.67
N ALA A 69 -28.62 -8.90 -11.02
CA ALA A 69 -27.28 -8.29 -11.05
C ALA A 69 -26.57 -8.39 -9.69
N ARG A 70 -27.30 -8.11 -8.60
CA ARG A 70 -26.77 -8.24 -7.23
C ARG A 70 -26.38 -9.68 -6.87
N ARG A 71 -27.07 -10.70 -7.40
CA ARG A 71 -26.64 -12.11 -7.22
C ARG A 71 -25.32 -12.38 -7.95
N TRP A 72 -25.15 -11.87 -9.18
CA TRP A 72 -23.89 -12.00 -9.90
C TRP A 72 -22.72 -11.30 -9.21
N LEU A 73 -22.94 -10.11 -8.64
CA LEU A 73 -21.91 -9.42 -7.85
C LEU A 73 -21.55 -10.18 -6.56
N ARG A 74 -22.52 -10.81 -5.89
CA ARG A 74 -22.20 -11.69 -4.74
C ARG A 74 -21.39 -12.90 -5.17
N ARG A 75 -21.73 -13.51 -6.33
CA ARG A 75 -20.92 -14.61 -6.89
C ARG A 75 -19.49 -14.16 -7.18
N TYR A 76 -19.31 -13.01 -7.82
CA TYR A 76 -17.98 -12.43 -8.08
C TYR A 76 -17.17 -12.28 -6.80
N ARG A 77 -17.74 -11.70 -5.75
CA ARG A 77 -17.06 -11.48 -4.46
C ARG A 77 -16.66 -12.77 -3.74
N ALA A 78 -17.36 -13.87 -4.01
CA ALA A 78 -17.06 -15.17 -3.42
C ALA A 78 -15.96 -15.94 -4.16
N LEU A 79 -15.48 -15.44 -5.31
CA LEU A 79 -14.39 -16.08 -6.06
C LEU A 79 -13.05 -15.65 -5.48
N ASP A 80 -12.18 -16.63 -5.24
CA ASP A 80 -10.77 -16.38 -4.96
C ASP A 80 -10.02 -16.19 -6.29
N HIS A 81 -9.98 -14.95 -6.77
CA HIS A 81 -9.41 -14.60 -8.06
C HIS A 81 -8.11 -13.79 -7.98
N GLU A 82 -7.64 -13.51 -6.76
CA GLU A 82 -6.36 -12.84 -6.50
C GLU A 82 -5.54 -13.57 -5.41
N PRO A 83 -5.32 -14.89 -5.53
CA PRO A 83 -4.57 -15.63 -4.52
C PRO A 83 -3.20 -15.01 -4.29
N GLU A 84 -2.89 -14.77 -3.02
CA GLU A 84 -1.64 -14.19 -2.56
C GLU A 84 -0.65 -15.26 -2.14
N PHE A 85 0.63 -14.94 -2.21
CA PHE A 85 1.72 -15.78 -1.73
C PHE A 85 2.84 -14.95 -1.13
N GLU A 86 3.56 -15.52 -0.17
CA GLU A 86 4.74 -14.90 0.41
C GLU A 86 6.01 -15.25 -0.37
N ARG A 87 6.95 -14.30 -0.41
CA ARG A 87 8.26 -14.47 -1.04
C ARG A 87 9.33 -14.69 0.02
N ALA A 88 9.94 -15.86 0.03
CA ALA A 88 10.97 -16.22 0.99
C ALA A 88 12.18 -15.28 0.92
N GLY A 89 12.66 -14.86 2.09
CA GLY A 89 13.85 -14.01 2.24
C GLY A 89 13.61 -12.51 2.08
N TYR A 90 12.42 -12.08 1.68
CA TYR A 90 12.08 -10.66 1.67
C TYR A 90 11.78 -10.15 3.09
N PRO A 91 12.21 -8.91 3.43
CA PRO A 91 11.90 -8.33 4.73
C PRO A 91 10.39 -8.14 4.92
N ALA A 92 9.90 -8.45 6.10
CA ALA A 92 8.52 -8.20 6.47
C ALA A 92 8.16 -6.71 6.35
N GLY A 93 6.90 -6.40 6.06
CA GLY A 93 6.41 -5.04 5.88
C GLY A 93 6.85 -4.35 4.57
N ARG A 94 7.60 -5.04 3.69
CA ARG A 94 7.94 -4.53 2.35
C ARG A 94 6.94 -5.04 1.32
N VAL A 95 6.55 -4.18 0.37
CA VAL A 95 5.65 -4.56 -0.74
C VAL A 95 6.21 -5.75 -1.53
N GLY A 96 7.54 -5.89 -1.62
CA GLY A 96 8.18 -7.03 -2.25
C GLY A 96 8.03 -8.37 -1.51
N ALA A 97 7.61 -8.37 -0.23
CA ALA A 97 7.48 -9.59 0.58
C ALA A 97 6.29 -10.47 0.18
N SER A 98 5.26 -9.88 -0.41
CA SER A 98 4.10 -10.62 -0.93
C SER A 98 4.02 -10.54 -2.45
N GLY A 99 3.26 -11.45 -3.02
CA GLY A 99 2.92 -11.44 -4.44
C GLY A 99 1.53 -12.05 -4.63
N SER A 100 0.94 -11.81 -5.79
CA SER A 100 -0.34 -12.42 -6.15
C SER A 100 -0.38 -12.75 -7.65
N THR A 101 -1.41 -13.44 -8.08
CA THR A 101 -1.68 -13.70 -9.51
C THR A 101 -2.29 -12.48 -10.21
N ALA A 102 -2.76 -11.47 -9.46
CA ALA A 102 -3.41 -10.28 -9.99
C ALA A 102 -2.59 -9.55 -11.07
N PRO A 103 -1.26 -9.33 -10.93
CA PRO A 103 -0.47 -8.69 -12.00
C PRO A 103 -0.55 -9.42 -13.34
N GLY A 104 -0.45 -10.76 -13.31
CA GLY A 104 -0.55 -11.57 -14.53
C GLY A 104 -1.96 -11.52 -15.14
N TYR A 105 -2.98 -11.56 -14.30
CA TYR A 105 -4.37 -11.48 -14.73
C TYR A 105 -4.70 -10.10 -15.34
N LEU A 106 -4.26 -9.02 -14.70
CA LEU A 106 -4.47 -7.65 -15.20
C LEU A 106 -3.72 -7.40 -16.51
N ALA A 107 -2.46 -7.87 -16.63
CA ALA A 107 -1.72 -7.80 -17.88
C ALA A 107 -2.43 -8.57 -19.00
N ALA A 108 -2.89 -9.79 -18.71
CA ALA A 108 -3.66 -10.60 -19.67
C ALA A 108 -4.95 -9.90 -20.10
N SER A 109 -5.65 -9.24 -19.17
CA SER A 109 -6.88 -8.48 -19.50
C SER A 109 -6.62 -7.25 -20.35
N ALA A 110 -5.46 -6.59 -20.16
CA ALA A 110 -5.04 -5.47 -20.98
C ALA A 110 -4.74 -5.89 -22.42
N ASP A 111 -4.15 -7.07 -22.61
CA ASP A 111 -3.78 -7.64 -23.91
C ASP A 111 -4.95 -8.34 -24.63
N ALA A 112 -6.00 -8.65 -23.91
CA ALA A 112 -7.11 -9.40 -24.46
C ALA A 112 -7.99 -8.51 -25.37
N ARG A 113 -8.27 -9.01 -26.58
CA ARG A 113 -9.15 -8.34 -27.53
C ARG A 113 -10.61 -8.40 -27.12
N ASP A 114 -11.01 -9.52 -26.48
CA ASP A 114 -12.37 -9.84 -26.07
C ASP A 114 -12.35 -10.85 -24.89
N LEU A 115 -13.52 -11.19 -24.36
CA LEU A 115 -13.63 -12.16 -23.25
C LEU A 115 -13.13 -13.57 -23.61
N PRO A 116 -13.41 -14.15 -24.80
CA PRO A 116 -12.79 -15.41 -25.21
C PRO A 116 -11.26 -15.36 -25.24
N ASP A 117 -10.67 -14.24 -25.64
CA ASP A 117 -9.21 -14.05 -25.66
C ASP A 117 -8.66 -13.92 -24.22
N LEU A 118 -9.36 -13.19 -23.35
CA LEU A 118 -9.04 -13.11 -21.92
C LEU A 118 -9.01 -14.51 -21.29
N LEU A 119 -10.05 -15.30 -21.50
CA LEU A 119 -10.11 -16.66 -20.96
C LEU A 119 -8.91 -17.51 -21.39
N ARG A 120 -8.55 -17.48 -22.70
CA ARG A 120 -7.37 -18.20 -23.19
C ARG A 120 -6.06 -17.74 -22.57
N ARG A 121 -5.88 -16.44 -22.39
CA ARG A 121 -4.64 -15.84 -21.84
C ARG A 121 -4.47 -16.10 -20.35
N THR A 122 -5.54 -16.38 -19.64
CA THR A 122 -5.53 -16.55 -18.17
C THR A 122 -5.50 -18.00 -17.73
N VAL A 123 -5.56 -18.97 -18.66
CA VAL A 123 -5.37 -20.38 -18.36
C VAL A 123 -4.03 -20.60 -17.65
N GLY A 124 -4.08 -21.27 -16.49
CA GLY A 124 -2.92 -21.52 -15.64
C GLY A 124 -2.57 -20.42 -14.64
N LEU A 125 -3.22 -19.24 -14.72
CA LEU A 125 -3.10 -18.19 -13.70
C LEU A 125 -4.05 -18.42 -12.52
N LEU A 126 -5.24 -18.94 -12.80
CA LEU A 126 -6.28 -19.24 -11.82
C LEU A 126 -6.86 -20.63 -12.08
N PRO A 127 -7.54 -21.25 -11.08
CA PRO A 127 -8.29 -22.48 -11.29
C PRO A 127 -9.34 -22.30 -12.40
N ASN A 128 -9.51 -23.31 -13.25
CA ASN A 128 -10.41 -23.25 -14.41
C ASN A 128 -11.86 -22.94 -14.02
N GLU A 129 -12.34 -23.43 -12.87
CA GLU A 129 -13.71 -23.13 -12.38
C GLU A 129 -13.86 -21.65 -12.02
N VAL A 130 -12.81 -21.02 -11.48
CA VAL A 130 -12.78 -19.57 -11.21
C VAL A 130 -12.83 -18.81 -12.52
N LEU A 131 -12.00 -19.19 -13.52
CA LEU A 131 -11.97 -18.55 -14.84
C LEU A 131 -13.33 -18.63 -15.56
N VAL A 132 -13.99 -19.80 -15.56
CA VAL A 132 -15.32 -19.97 -16.15
C VAL A 132 -16.36 -19.14 -15.41
N SER A 133 -16.24 -19.04 -14.09
CA SER A 133 -17.12 -18.22 -13.27
C SER A 133 -16.96 -16.73 -13.56
N LEU A 134 -15.71 -16.25 -13.67
CA LEU A 134 -15.38 -14.87 -14.05
C LEU A 134 -15.89 -14.54 -15.46
N ASP A 135 -15.65 -15.40 -16.46
CA ASP A 135 -16.17 -15.22 -17.82
C ASP A 135 -17.71 -15.06 -17.82
N SER A 136 -18.40 -15.89 -17.05
CA SER A 136 -19.86 -15.83 -16.91
C SER A 136 -20.33 -14.50 -16.30
N VAL A 137 -19.62 -14.01 -15.29
CA VAL A 137 -19.91 -12.71 -14.65
C VAL A 137 -19.66 -11.57 -15.65
N TYR A 138 -18.53 -11.57 -16.34
CA TYR A 138 -18.19 -10.50 -17.30
C TYR A 138 -19.19 -10.45 -18.45
N ARG A 139 -19.58 -11.59 -19.03
CA ARG A 139 -20.61 -11.65 -20.07
C ARG A 139 -21.94 -11.09 -19.60
N TYR A 140 -22.33 -11.36 -18.35
CA TYR A 140 -23.53 -10.79 -17.78
C TYR A 140 -23.46 -9.26 -17.68
N PHE A 141 -22.33 -8.71 -17.27
CA PHE A 141 -22.17 -7.27 -17.08
C PHE A 141 -21.74 -6.50 -18.35
N GLU A 142 -21.30 -7.16 -19.40
CA GLU A 142 -20.80 -6.54 -20.61
C GLU A 142 -21.81 -5.54 -21.24
N PRO A 143 -23.11 -5.85 -21.41
CA PRO A 143 -24.09 -4.89 -21.91
C PRO A 143 -24.29 -3.67 -20.98
N THR A 144 -24.21 -3.90 -19.68
CA THR A 144 -24.29 -2.83 -18.68
C THR A 144 -23.09 -1.89 -18.77
N PHE A 145 -21.91 -2.45 -18.83
CA PHE A 145 -20.66 -1.71 -19.01
C PHE A 145 -20.65 -0.93 -20.30
N ASP A 146 -21.02 -1.54 -21.41
CA ASP A 146 -21.10 -0.86 -22.72
C ASP A 146 -22.01 0.37 -22.65
N THR A 147 -23.18 0.22 -22.04
CA THR A 147 -24.16 1.30 -21.96
C THR A 147 -23.73 2.42 -21.01
N LEU A 148 -23.23 2.06 -19.82
CA LEU A 148 -22.94 3.04 -18.78
C LEU A 148 -21.54 3.67 -18.91
N ALA A 149 -20.55 2.91 -19.37
CA ALA A 149 -19.15 3.32 -19.29
C ALA A 149 -18.46 3.41 -20.65
N TRP A 150 -18.59 2.37 -21.50
CA TRP A 150 -17.74 2.31 -22.69
C TRP A 150 -18.23 3.19 -23.83
N GLN A 151 -19.44 2.95 -24.35
CA GLN A 151 -19.96 3.66 -25.52
C GLN A 151 -19.99 5.19 -25.34
N PRO A 152 -20.40 5.73 -24.19
CA PRO A 152 -20.39 7.18 -23.99
C PRO A 152 -19.00 7.81 -23.98
N HIS A 153 -17.95 7.02 -23.69
CA HIS A 153 -16.62 7.54 -23.39
C HIS A 153 -15.50 7.10 -24.33
N ALA A 154 -15.73 6.10 -25.20
CA ALA A 154 -14.70 5.52 -26.05
C ALA A 154 -13.96 6.56 -26.90
N ALA A 155 -14.69 7.48 -27.53
CA ALA A 155 -14.09 8.54 -28.35
C ALA A 155 -13.22 9.50 -27.52
N GLY A 156 -13.68 9.89 -26.32
CA GLY A 156 -12.92 10.71 -25.39
C GLY A 156 -11.64 10.03 -24.91
N LEU A 157 -11.71 8.72 -24.62
CA LEU A 157 -10.55 7.92 -24.24
C LEU A 157 -9.52 7.80 -25.35
N ALA A 158 -9.93 7.59 -26.61
CA ALA A 158 -9.02 7.55 -27.76
C ALA A 158 -8.28 8.89 -27.94
N HIS A 159 -8.99 10.02 -27.80
CA HIS A 159 -8.38 11.34 -27.83
C HIS A 159 -7.40 11.52 -26.67
N LEU A 160 -7.79 11.13 -25.46
CA LEU A 160 -6.96 11.24 -24.26
C LEU A 160 -5.70 10.37 -24.37
N GLN A 161 -5.80 9.16 -24.95
CA GLN A 161 -4.66 8.28 -25.23
C GLN A 161 -3.60 8.99 -26.06
N THR A 162 -4.00 9.62 -27.18
CA THR A 162 -3.08 10.36 -28.04
C THR A 162 -2.45 11.53 -27.31
N ALA A 163 -3.26 12.31 -26.59
CA ALA A 163 -2.78 13.49 -25.88
C ALA A 163 -1.81 13.14 -24.74
N TYR A 164 -2.07 12.07 -23.97
CA TYR A 164 -1.12 11.59 -22.94
C TYR A 164 0.18 11.09 -23.58
N ALA A 165 0.12 10.29 -24.65
CA ALA A 165 1.33 9.80 -25.30
C ALA A 165 2.22 10.96 -25.78
N GLN A 166 1.62 12.00 -26.37
CA GLN A 166 2.31 13.21 -26.78
C GLN A 166 2.91 13.95 -25.57
N PHE A 167 2.13 14.18 -24.52
CA PHE A 167 2.57 14.85 -23.29
C PHE A 167 3.77 14.14 -22.63
N LEU A 168 3.72 12.81 -22.51
CA LEU A 168 4.81 12.02 -21.91
C LEU A 168 6.10 12.13 -22.75
N ALA A 169 5.98 12.18 -24.08
CA ALA A 169 7.12 12.33 -24.97
C ALA A 169 7.73 13.74 -24.91
N GLU A 170 6.92 14.79 -24.99
CA GLU A 170 7.35 16.20 -24.96
C GLU A 170 8.09 16.54 -23.66
N HIS A 171 7.62 16.03 -22.54
CA HIS A 171 8.24 16.26 -21.22
C HIS A 171 9.36 15.26 -20.88
N GLN A 172 9.74 14.37 -21.79
CA GLN A 172 10.81 13.37 -21.61
C GLN A 172 10.66 12.58 -20.29
N LEU A 173 9.42 12.19 -19.95
CA LEU A 173 9.12 11.64 -18.61
C LEU A 173 9.85 10.33 -18.34
N MET A 174 10.13 9.52 -19.38
CA MET A 174 10.87 8.27 -19.20
C MET A 174 12.36 8.47 -18.88
N ARG A 175 12.94 9.62 -19.26
CA ARG A 175 14.28 9.99 -18.78
C ARG A 175 14.29 10.24 -17.28
N ALA A 176 13.27 10.92 -16.76
CA ALA A 176 13.07 11.12 -15.33
C ALA A 176 12.85 9.78 -14.58
N PHE A 177 12.09 8.85 -15.19
CA PHE A 177 11.96 7.50 -14.67
C PHE A 177 13.33 6.79 -14.56
N GLY A 178 14.23 6.95 -15.53
CA GLY A 178 15.58 6.41 -15.47
C GLY A 178 16.38 6.95 -14.26
N GLN A 179 16.20 8.22 -13.89
CA GLN A 179 16.79 8.81 -12.70
C GLN A 179 16.20 8.23 -11.41
N LEU A 180 14.86 8.07 -11.34
CA LEU A 180 14.19 7.43 -10.20
C LEU A 180 14.60 5.96 -10.07
N ARG A 181 14.74 5.22 -11.19
CA ARG A 181 15.27 3.84 -11.18
C ARG A 181 16.63 3.77 -10.49
N THR A 182 17.53 4.72 -10.79
CA THR A 182 18.84 4.80 -10.12
C THR A 182 18.68 5.11 -8.64
N PHE A 183 17.84 6.08 -8.28
CA PHE A 183 17.56 6.44 -6.89
C PHE A 183 17.04 5.24 -6.07
N TYR A 184 16.06 4.52 -6.58
CA TYR A 184 15.53 3.34 -5.91
C TYR A 184 16.48 2.14 -5.93
N GLY A 185 17.51 2.11 -6.79
CA GLY A 185 18.32 0.92 -7.02
C GLY A 185 17.51 -0.24 -7.62
N GLY A 186 16.42 0.10 -8.32
CA GLY A 186 15.53 -0.86 -8.94
C GLY A 186 16.11 -1.47 -10.20
N VAL A 187 15.79 -2.74 -10.44
CA VAL A 187 16.16 -3.46 -11.66
C VAL A 187 15.01 -3.39 -12.64
N TRP A 188 15.16 -2.58 -13.69
CA TRP A 188 14.16 -2.48 -14.76
C TRP A 188 14.85 -2.58 -16.12
N PRO A 189 14.62 -3.65 -16.89
CA PRO A 189 15.19 -3.79 -18.23
C PRO A 189 14.65 -2.71 -19.19
N ASP A 190 15.52 -2.06 -19.95
CA ASP A 190 15.09 -1.05 -20.92
C ASP A 190 14.19 -1.64 -22.03
N ALA A 191 14.28 -2.95 -22.27
CA ALA A 191 13.41 -3.67 -23.19
C ALA A 191 12.00 -3.94 -22.67
N LEU A 192 11.76 -3.72 -21.37
CA LEU A 192 10.43 -3.89 -20.78
C LEU A 192 9.70 -2.55 -20.72
N PRO A 193 8.73 -2.30 -21.60
CA PRO A 193 8.00 -1.03 -21.61
C PRO A 193 7.09 -0.91 -20.40
N TYR A 194 6.89 0.30 -19.92
CA TYR A 194 5.75 0.62 -19.09
C TYR A 194 4.50 0.80 -19.93
N ARG A 195 3.38 0.33 -19.40
CA ARG A 195 2.07 0.42 -20.04
C ARG A 195 1.15 1.23 -19.17
N VAL A 196 0.67 2.35 -19.69
CA VAL A 196 -0.31 3.20 -19.00
C VAL A 196 -1.68 2.88 -19.59
N LEU A 197 -2.52 2.19 -18.81
CA LEU A 197 -3.89 1.90 -19.19
C LEU A 197 -4.83 3.01 -18.71
N LEU A 198 -5.47 3.69 -19.61
CA LEU A 198 -6.50 4.67 -19.31
C LEU A 198 -7.82 3.96 -19.02
N ASN A 199 -8.33 4.11 -17.82
CA ASN A 199 -9.60 3.52 -17.39
C ASN A 199 -10.65 4.62 -17.20
N PRO A 200 -11.82 4.54 -17.87
CA PRO A 200 -12.85 5.55 -17.76
C PRO A 200 -13.44 5.56 -16.36
N GLN A 201 -13.41 6.71 -15.73
CA GLN A 201 -14.09 6.93 -14.46
C GLN A 201 -15.35 7.75 -14.67
N LEU A 202 -16.47 7.16 -14.26
CA LEU A 202 -17.76 7.84 -14.27
C LEU A 202 -17.86 8.70 -13.01
N THR A 203 -18.01 10.01 -13.17
CA THR A 203 -18.16 10.92 -12.03
C THR A 203 -19.52 11.61 -12.08
N PRO A 204 -20.31 11.54 -11.00
CA PRO A 204 -21.36 12.51 -10.81
C PRO A 204 -20.74 13.79 -10.21
N GLY A 205 -20.61 14.86 -11.00
CA GLY A 205 -20.27 16.20 -10.50
C GLY A 205 -18.79 16.57 -10.46
N SER A 206 -18.50 17.77 -9.99
CA SER A 206 -17.19 18.40 -9.88
C SER A 206 -16.45 17.88 -8.63
N GLY A 207 -15.47 17.08 -8.76
CA GLY A 207 -14.67 16.56 -7.63
C GLY A 207 -13.83 15.35 -7.98
N PHE A 208 -13.44 15.26 -9.26
CA PHE A 208 -12.59 14.19 -9.72
C PHE A 208 -11.12 14.47 -9.35
N THR A 209 -10.50 13.52 -8.68
CA THR A 209 -9.04 13.45 -8.53
C THR A 209 -8.51 12.29 -9.35
N ASN A 210 -7.43 12.51 -10.11
CA ASN A 210 -6.73 11.43 -10.78
C ASN A 210 -6.29 10.40 -9.73
N LYS A 211 -6.60 9.14 -9.98
CA LYS A 211 -6.16 8.01 -9.15
C LYS A 211 -5.52 6.98 -10.04
N ALA A 212 -4.45 6.38 -9.56
CA ALA A 212 -3.79 5.31 -10.28
C ALA A 212 -3.57 4.10 -9.35
N SER A 213 -3.16 3.02 -9.95
CA SER A 213 -2.63 1.84 -9.27
C SER A 213 -1.64 1.15 -10.20
N VAL A 214 -0.70 0.41 -9.64
CA VAL A 214 0.30 -0.29 -10.42
C VAL A 214 0.24 -1.80 -10.20
N SER A 215 0.48 -2.55 -11.27
CA SER A 215 0.59 -4.00 -11.21
C SER A 215 1.65 -4.45 -12.23
N GLY A 216 2.80 -4.91 -11.75
CA GLY A 216 3.95 -5.23 -12.62
C GLY A 216 4.44 -4.02 -13.40
N ASN A 217 4.33 -4.05 -14.74
CA ASN A 217 4.66 -2.95 -15.62
C ASN A 217 3.43 -2.18 -16.15
N VAL A 218 2.27 -2.41 -15.56
CA VAL A 218 1.02 -1.77 -15.96
C VAL A 218 0.61 -0.77 -14.89
N VAL A 219 0.54 0.50 -15.27
CA VAL A 219 -0.06 1.57 -14.46
C VAL A 219 -1.48 1.78 -14.97
N LEU A 220 -2.46 1.54 -14.12
CA LEU A 220 -3.84 1.85 -14.39
C LEU A 220 -4.12 3.29 -13.95
N LEU A 221 -4.36 4.17 -14.90
CA LEU A 221 -4.73 5.56 -14.64
C LEU A 221 -6.25 5.72 -14.79
N ASN A 222 -6.92 5.94 -13.68
CA ASN A 222 -8.33 6.27 -13.69
C ASN A 222 -8.50 7.74 -14.04
N CYS A 223 -9.22 8.01 -15.12
CA CYS A 223 -9.34 9.35 -15.65
C CYS A 223 -10.76 9.67 -16.14
N SER A 224 -11.15 10.93 -16.02
CA SER A 224 -12.30 11.42 -16.76
C SER A 224 -11.95 11.51 -18.25
N PRO A 225 -12.78 10.99 -19.17
CA PRO A 225 -12.51 11.10 -20.61
C PRO A 225 -12.42 12.54 -21.14
N SER A 226 -12.88 13.51 -20.35
CA SER A 226 -12.76 14.95 -20.63
C SER A 226 -11.62 15.65 -19.90
N SER A 227 -10.80 14.91 -19.14
CA SER A 227 -9.68 15.49 -18.36
C SER A 227 -8.69 16.20 -19.28
N ARG A 228 -8.11 17.29 -18.76
CA ARG A 228 -6.99 18.02 -19.36
C ARG A 228 -5.83 18.18 -18.37
N ASP A 229 -5.95 17.58 -17.22
CA ASP A 229 -4.93 17.61 -16.17
C ASP A 229 -3.88 16.52 -16.43
N PHE A 230 -3.02 16.74 -17.40
CA PHE A 230 -1.91 15.84 -17.72
C PHE A 230 -0.79 15.90 -16.68
N VAL A 231 -0.58 17.06 -16.06
CA VAL A 231 0.43 17.23 -15.01
C VAL A 231 0.05 16.41 -13.79
N GLY A 232 -1.14 16.62 -13.23
CA GLY A 232 -1.61 15.84 -12.09
C GLY A 232 -1.70 14.35 -12.39
N GLY A 233 -2.19 13.97 -13.58
CA GLY A 233 -2.23 12.57 -14.01
C GLY A 233 -0.85 11.93 -14.12
N SER A 234 0.15 12.64 -14.63
CA SER A 234 1.53 12.13 -14.70
C SER A 234 2.19 12.07 -13.32
N THR A 235 1.92 13.02 -12.43
CA THR A 235 2.39 13.00 -11.03
C THR A 235 1.95 11.73 -10.32
N VAL A 236 0.65 11.40 -10.40
CA VAL A 236 0.09 10.18 -9.80
C VAL A 236 0.64 8.92 -10.50
N MET A 237 0.78 8.94 -11.81
CA MET A 237 1.39 7.84 -12.57
C MET A 237 2.83 7.56 -12.09
N PHE A 238 3.64 8.59 -11.89
CA PHE A 238 5.01 8.44 -11.41
C PHE A 238 5.08 7.97 -9.96
N HIS A 239 4.15 8.40 -9.10
CA HIS A 239 3.99 7.85 -7.77
C HIS A 239 3.83 6.32 -7.84
N GLU A 240 2.92 5.82 -8.67
CA GLU A 240 2.70 4.38 -8.84
C GLU A 240 3.92 3.65 -9.46
N MET A 241 4.59 4.27 -10.41
CA MET A 241 5.83 3.72 -10.99
C MET A 241 6.92 3.54 -9.92
N CYS A 242 6.97 4.41 -8.90
CA CYS A 242 7.90 4.27 -7.78
C CYS A 242 7.64 3.02 -6.95
N HIS A 243 6.38 2.62 -6.76
CA HIS A 243 6.05 1.34 -6.13
C HIS A 243 6.61 0.15 -6.93
N SER A 244 6.49 0.18 -8.27
CA SER A 244 7.13 -0.85 -9.11
C SER A 244 8.64 -0.88 -8.92
N LEU A 245 9.31 0.27 -8.88
CA LEU A 245 10.76 0.34 -8.65
C LEU A 245 11.14 -0.19 -7.27
N SER A 246 10.34 0.08 -6.25
CA SER A 246 10.52 -0.44 -4.90
C SER A 246 10.41 -1.98 -4.85
N VAL A 247 9.39 -2.54 -5.50
CA VAL A 247 9.20 -4.01 -5.61
C VAL A 247 10.35 -4.67 -6.38
N GLN A 248 10.89 -4.00 -7.39
CA GLN A 248 11.96 -4.52 -8.25
C GLN A 248 13.37 -4.18 -7.73
N GLN A 249 13.51 -3.70 -6.51
CA GLN A 249 14.81 -3.60 -5.85
C GLN A 249 15.43 -5.00 -5.68
N ARG A 250 16.74 -5.07 -5.81
CA ARG A 250 17.46 -6.31 -5.51
C ARG A 250 17.20 -6.73 -4.07
N LEU A 251 17.01 -8.02 -3.83
CA LEU A 251 16.73 -8.57 -2.50
C LEU A 251 17.75 -8.08 -1.45
N GLY A 252 19.04 -8.07 -1.79
CA GLY A 252 20.09 -7.57 -0.90
C GLY A 252 19.91 -6.11 -0.49
N LEU A 253 19.45 -5.23 -1.38
CA LEU A 253 19.15 -3.84 -1.04
C LEU A 253 17.91 -3.74 -0.14
N GLN A 254 16.85 -4.51 -0.41
CA GLN A 254 15.66 -4.53 0.45
C GLN A 254 16.00 -5.00 1.86
N GLN A 255 16.85 -6.03 2.00
CA GLN A 255 17.33 -6.51 3.29
C GLN A 255 18.19 -5.46 4.00
N GLN A 256 19.06 -4.76 3.27
CA GLN A 256 19.87 -3.67 3.83
C GLN A 256 19.00 -2.49 4.29
N LEU A 257 17.99 -2.09 3.51
CA LEU A 257 17.05 -1.03 3.91
C LEU A 257 16.33 -1.41 5.21
N ALA A 258 15.76 -2.62 5.29
CA ALA A 258 15.14 -3.10 6.51
C ALA A 258 16.12 -3.09 7.69
N HIS A 259 17.37 -3.56 7.48
CA HIS A 259 18.39 -3.56 8.51
C HIS A 259 18.71 -2.14 9.00
N TRP A 260 18.97 -1.18 8.11
CA TRP A 260 19.32 0.19 8.48
C TRP A 260 18.18 0.89 9.24
N TYR A 261 16.92 0.66 8.85
CA TYR A 261 15.79 1.20 9.59
C TYR A 261 15.64 0.54 10.97
N LEU A 262 15.51 -0.78 11.00
CA LEU A 262 15.10 -1.51 12.21
C LEU A 262 16.18 -1.57 13.29
N HIS A 263 17.46 -1.38 12.94
CA HIS A 263 18.59 -1.31 13.88
C HIS A 263 19.01 0.12 14.25
N ASN A 264 18.27 1.14 13.79
CA ASN A 264 18.51 2.51 14.22
C ASN A 264 18.09 2.70 15.69
N ALA A 265 18.72 3.65 16.40
CA ALA A 265 18.44 3.93 17.81
C ALA A 265 17.11 4.68 18.04
N SER A 266 16.54 5.32 17.02
CA SER A 266 15.28 6.07 17.15
C SER A 266 14.13 5.19 17.65
N PRO A 267 13.33 5.66 18.61
CA PRO A 267 12.10 4.97 19.02
C PRO A 267 11.06 4.94 17.88
N ASN A 268 11.14 5.86 16.93
CA ASN A 268 10.21 5.98 15.81
C ASN A 268 10.69 5.24 14.54
N ARG A 269 11.86 4.58 14.56
CA ARG A 269 12.48 3.93 13.40
C ARG A 269 11.53 3.02 12.61
N ARG A 270 10.69 2.26 13.32
CA ARG A 270 9.72 1.34 12.70
C ARG A 270 8.61 2.10 11.97
N TYR A 271 8.11 3.17 12.57
CA TYR A 271 7.04 3.97 11.94
C TYR A 271 7.55 4.70 10.71
N ALA A 272 8.80 5.18 10.77
CA ALA A 272 9.49 5.73 9.59
C ALA A 272 9.66 4.66 8.49
N TYR A 273 10.00 3.42 8.85
CA TYR A 273 10.12 2.29 7.94
C TYR A 273 8.77 1.94 7.28
N ASN A 274 7.71 1.83 8.07
CA ASN A 274 6.38 1.45 7.58
C ASN A 274 5.78 2.48 6.60
N LEU A 275 6.13 3.76 6.76
CA LEU A 275 5.64 4.84 5.90
C LEU A 275 6.59 5.18 4.74
N MET A 276 7.78 4.57 4.70
CA MET A 276 8.84 4.93 3.76
C MET A 276 8.39 4.82 2.30
N GLU A 277 7.73 3.73 1.91
CA GLU A 277 7.37 3.50 0.50
C GLU A 277 6.43 4.55 -0.03
N GLU A 278 5.35 4.81 0.69
CA GLU A 278 4.36 5.81 0.31
C GLU A 278 4.94 7.24 0.33
N ALA A 279 5.76 7.55 1.35
CA ALA A 279 6.37 8.86 1.47
C ALA A 279 7.40 9.11 0.35
N LEU A 280 8.20 8.10 -0.02
CA LEU A 280 9.14 8.20 -1.14
C LEU A 280 8.43 8.29 -2.48
N ALA A 281 7.39 7.49 -2.71
CA ALA A 281 6.60 7.53 -3.93
C ALA A 281 5.91 8.89 -4.09
N THR A 282 5.35 9.43 -3.01
CA THR A 282 4.74 10.76 -2.99
C THR A 282 5.77 11.87 -3.27
N ALA A 283 6.92 11.85 -2.59
CA ALA A 283 7.99 12.83 -2.81
C ALA A 283 8.58 12.76 -4.23
N ALA A 284 8.69 11.55 -4.81
CA ALA A 284 9.16 11.35 -6.18
C ALA A 284 8.12 11.80 -7.24
N GLY A 285 6.84 11.57 -6.98
CA GLY A 285 5.75 12.11 -7.80
C GLY A 285 5.79 13.64 -7.85
N GLU A 286 5.98 14.27 -6.70
CA GLU A 286 6.13 15.73 -6.59
C GLU A 286 7.44 16.26 -7.20
N TRP A 287 8.52 15.52 -7.14
CA TRP A 287 9.73 15.84 -7.89
C TRP A 287 9.46 15.86 -9.39
N MET A 288 8.63 14.93 -9.88
CA MET A 288 8.19 14.93 -11.27
C MET A 288 7.29 16.10 -11.59
N HIS A 289 6.33 16.45 -10.72
CA HIS A 289 5.49 17.63 -10.85
C HIS A 289 6.33 18.91 -10.95
N ALA A 290 7.33 19.07 -10.06
CA ALA A 290 8.21 20.23 -10.05
C ALA A 290 9.05 20.37 -11.33
N ARG A 291 9.45 19.26 -11.95
CA ARG A 291 10.14 19.30 -13.25
C ARG A 291 9.26 19.81 -14.39
N GLN A 292 7.95 19.62 -14.31
CA GLN A 292 6.99 20.06 -15.32
C GLN A 292 6.54 21.51 -15.10
N THR A 293 6.41 21.93 -13.85
CA THR A 293 5.79 23.21 -13.46
C THR A 293 6.79 24.23 -12.90
N GLY A 294 8.03 23.83 -12.63
CA GLY A 294 9.08 24.64 -12.01
C GLY A 294 9.04 24.63 -10.47
N ARG A 295 8.06 24.02 -9.83
CA ARG A 295 7.94 23.91 -8.36
C ARG A 295 7.05 22.73 -7.96
N PRO A 296 7.24 22.19 -6.75
CA PRO A 296 6.29 21.20 -6.21
C PRO A 296 4.92 21.85 -5.96
N GLU A 297 3.88 21.03 -5.87
CA GLU A 297 2.52 21.48 -5.55
C GLU A 297 2.48 22.15 -4.17
N THR A 298 1.69 23.21 -4.06
CA THR A 298 1.60 23.98 -2.80
C THR A 298 0.58 23.41 -1.82
N GLY A 299 -0.28 22.53 -2.29
CA GLY A 299 -1.36 21.93 -1.52
C GLY A 299 -0.94 20.70 -0.71
N LYS A 300 -1.93 19.89 -0.43
CA LYS A 300 -1.79 18.56 0.17
C LYS A 300 -1.40 17.58 -0.94
N TRP A 301 -0.34 16.81 -0.71
CA TRP A 301 0.17 15.84 -1.68
C TRP A 301 -0.42 14.43 -1.51
N TYR A 302 -0.87 14.12 -0.29
CA TYR A 302 -1.44 12.82 0.03
C TYR A 302 -2.58 12.95 1.03
N GLU A 303 -3.60 12.08 0.92
CA GLU A 303 -4.77 12.13 1.80
C GLU A 303 -4.42 11.89 3.28
N ASP A 304 -3.47 11.01 3.53
CA ASP A 304 -3.01 10.70 4.85
C ASP A 304 -1.98 11.72 5.34
N GLU A 305 -2.23 12.33 6.50
CA GLU A 305 -1.41 13.42 7.05
C GLU A 305 0.03 12.98 7.37
N TYR A 306 0.25 11.75 7.83
CA TYR A 306 1.58 11.26 8.14
C TYR A 306 2.41 11.08 6.85
N ILE A 307 1.81 10.51 5.81
CA ILE A 307 2.45 10.35 4.51
C ILE A 307 2.71 11.72 3.90
N ASP A 308 1.72 12.61 3.86
CA ASP A 308 1.84 13.97 3.30
C ASP A 308 2.99 14.76 3.94
N ARG A 309 3.00 14.86 5.26
CA ARG A 309 4.01 15.63 5.98
C ARG A 309 5.39 15.00 5.88
N TYR A 310 5.48 13.67 5.93
CA TYR A 310 6.76 12.97 5.80
C TYR A 310 7.31 13.10 4.39
N ALA A 311 6.49 12.94 3.35
CA ALA A 311 6.89 13.13 1.95
C ALA A 311 7.41 14.55 1.70
N LYS A 312 6.71 15.58 2.18
CA LYS A 312 7.14 16.99 2.08
C LYS A 312 8.50 17.23 2.73
N ALA A 313 8.71 16.64 3.90
CA ALA A 313 9.97 16.77 4.63
C ALA A 313 11.13 15.98 3.97
N LEU A 314 10.83 14.87 3.30
CA LEU A 314 11.82 14.08 2.55
C LEU A 314 12.14 14.65 1.17
N TYR A 315 11.22 15.42 0.58
CA TYR A 315 11.30 15.90 -0.80
C TYR A 315 12.67 16.53 -1.17
N PRO A 316 13.25 17.47 -0.40
CA PRO A 316 14.53 18.09 -0.78
C PRO A 316 15.65 17.05 -0.94
N ARG A 317 15.60 15.97 -0.16
CA ARG A 317 16.59 14.92 -0.19
C ARG A 317 16.35 13.93 -1.32
N VAL A 318 15.11 13.57 -1.58
CA VAL A 318 14.73 12.75 -2.73
C VAL A 318 15.16 13.45 -4.02
N ALA A 319 14.89 14.74 -4.14
CA ALA A 319 15.32 15.56 -5.28
C ALA A 319 16.85 15.57 -5.43
N ASP A 320 17.61 15.87 -4.37
CA ASP A 320 19.09 15.91 -4.40
C ASP A 320 19.69 14.56 -4.81
N TYR A 321 19.22 13.45 -4.23
CA TYR A 321 19.70 12.11 -4.58
C TYR A 321 19.38 11.74 -6.01
N THR A 322 18.16 12.02 -6.46
CA THR A 322 17.69 11.72 -7.83
C THR A 322 18.46 12.53 -8.87
N GLU A 323 18.65 13.81 -8.64
CA GLU A 323 19.38 14.70 -9.56
C GLU A 323 20.86 14.37 -9.65
N ARG A 324 21.48 13.94 -8.55
CA ARG A 324 22.88 13.50 -8.52
C ARG A 324 23.09 12.04 -8.93
N GLY A 325 22.03 11.31 -9.30
CA GLY A 325 22.11 9.91 -9.69
C GLY A 325 22.59 9.00 -8.55
N ARG A 326 22.26 9.32 -7.30
CA ARG A 326 22.60 8.51 -6.13
C ARG A 326 21.51 7.50 -5.83
N THR A 327 21.90 6.32 -5.42
CA THR A 327 21.00 5.28 -4.92
C THR A 327 20.78 5.48 -3.41
N ILE A 328 19.60 5.12 -2.90
CA ILE A 328 19.31 5.08 -1.46
C ILE A 328 20.38 4.26 -0.75
N ASP A 329 20.99 4.87 0.28
CA ASP A 329 22.06 4.30 1.10
C ASP A 329 21.77 4.46 2.61
N SER A 330 22.65 3.97 3.47
CA SER A 330 22.52 4.09 4.92
C SER A 330 22.45 5.56 5.39
N THR A 331 23.15 6.46 4.71
CA THR A 331 23.12 7.91 5.01
C THR A 331 21.74 8.49 4.72
N PHE A 332 21.14 8.11 3.58
CA PHE A 332 19.77 8.50 3.26
C PHE A 332 18.80 8.03 4.33
N VAL A 333 18.88 6.73 4.71
CA VAL A 333 17.99 6.13 5.71
C VAL A 333 18.13 6.79 7.08
N GLU A 334 19.36 7.03 7.56
CA GLU A 334 19.59 7.72 8.83
C GLU A 334 18.92 9.10 8.84
N GLN A 335 19.08 9.84 7.76
CA GLN A 335 18.49 11.17 7.63
C GLN A 335 16.98 11.12 7.47
N ALA A 336 16.44 10.09 6.80
CA ALA A 336 15.00 9.89 6.71
C ALA A 336 14.38 9.63 8.09
N ILE A 337 15.02 8.81 8.93
CA ILE A 337 14.57 8.57 10.31
C ILE A 337 14.62 9.85 11.13
N ARG A 338 15.71 10.62 11.07
CA ARG A 338 15.83 11.91 11.78
C ARG A 338 14.77 12.92 11.32
N THR A 339 14.46 12.93 10.02
CA THR A 339 13.37 13.75 9.46
C THR A 339 12.03 13.32 10.06
N PHE A 340 11.77 12.02 10.13
CA PHE A 340 10.56 11.49 10.74
C PHE A 340 10.45 11.87 12.23
N ASP A 341 11.54 11.72 13.00
CA ASP A 341 11.61 12.12 14.42
C ASP A 341 11.29 13.61 14.61
N THR A 342 11.77 14.46 13.70
CA THR A 342 11.50 15.90 13.76
C THR A 342 10.04 16.23 13.47
N VAL A 343 9.45 15.57 12.46
CA VAL A 343 8.05 15.81 12.04
C VAL A 343 7.06 15.18 13.02
N PHE A 344 7.39 14.00 13.58
CA PHE A 344 6.52 13.19 14.42
C PHE A 344 7.24 12.68 15.68
N PRO A 345 7.65 13.57 16.58
CA PRO A 345 8.44 13.17 17.75
C PRO A 345 7.72 12.22 18.71
N GLN A 346 6.40 12.14 18.62
CA GLN A 346 5.56 11.33 19.50
C GLN A 346 4.85 10.17 18.77
N ALA A 347 5.29 9.82 17.55
CA ALA A 347 4.66 8.76 16.74
C ALA A 347 4.54 7.42 17.50
N ALA A 348 5.52 7.08 18.33
CA ALA A 348 5.54 5.83 19.12
C ALA A 348 4.45 5.73 20.19
N THR A 349 3.76 6.83 20.51
CA THR A 349 2.69 6.85 21.51
C THR A 349 1.35 7.36 20.97
N THR A 350 1.30 7.88 19.75
CA THR A 350 0.08 8.45 19.15
C THR A 350 -0.81 7.35 18.57
N TYR A 351 -2.02 7.20 19.06
CA TYR A 351 -2.92 6.10 18.66
C TYR A 351 -3.22 6.09 17.15
N VAL A 352 -3.43 7.23 16.50
CA VAL A 352 -3.67 7.31 15.05
C VAL A 352 -2.52 6.69 14.27
N ASN A 353 -1.27 6.88 14.70
CA ASN A 353 -0.11 6.24 14.08
C ASN A 353 0.02 4.76 14.45
N LEU A 354 -0.22 4.42 15.71
CA LEU A 354 -0.11 3.04 16.20
C LEU A 354 -1.11 2.10 15.51
N PHE A 355 -2.35 2.54 15.33
CA PHE A 355 -3.41 1.76 14.70
C PHE A 355 -3.23 1.57 13.18
N ARG A 356 -2.26 2.21 12.54
CA ARG A 356 -1.97 1.99 11.12
C ARG A 356 -1.55 0.57 10.81
N ASN A 357 -0.79 -0.04 11.71
CA ASN A 357 -0.33 -1.41 11.60
C ASN A 357 -0.75 -2.18 12.84
N VAL A 358 -1.98 -2.67 12.85
CA VAL A 358 -2.62 -3.29 14.00
C VAL A 358 -2.75 -4.80 13.82
N LEU A 359 -2.56 -5.55 14.92
CA LEU A 359 -2.96 -6.93 15.07
C LEU A 359 -4.14 -6.99 16.03
N TYR A 360 -5.32 -7.34 15.56
CA TYR A 360 -6.43 -7.67 16.42
C TYR A 360 -6.33 -9.13 16.86
N TRP A 361 -6.31 -9.34 18.17
CA TRP A 361 -6.29 -10.65 18.78
C TRP A 361 -7.47 -10.78 19.73
N THR A 362 -8.37 -11.72 19.45
CA THR A 362 -9.64 -11.84 20.18
C THR A 362 -10.04 -13.29 20.43
N ASP A 363 -10.87 -13.50 21.46
CA ASP A 363 -11.56 -14.74 21.77
C ASP A 363 -13.00 -14.80 21.17
N ALA A 364 -13.41 -13.79 20.43
CA ALA A 364 -14.71 -13.74 19.76
C ALA A 364 -14.74 -14.64 18.53
N GLU A 365 -15.90 -15.23 18.24
CA GLU A 365 -16.14 -15.96 16.98
C GLU A 365 -16.37 -15.02 15.81
N ASP A 366 -17.08 -13.93 16.04
CA ASP A 366 -17.31 -12.88 15.03
C ASP A 366 -16.29 -11.75 15.22
N ILE A 367 -15.14 -11.90 14.52
CA ILE A 367 -14.04 -10.94 14.55
C ILE A 367 -14.47 -9.58 14.01
N ASP A 368 -15.23 -9.58 12.91
CA ASP A 368 -15.63 -8.34 12.26
C ASP A 368 -16.49 -7.49 13.20
N HIS A 369 -17.43 -8.10 13.90
CA HIS A 369 -18.29 -7.42 14.86
C HIS A 369 -17.50 -6.73 15.99
N VAL A 370 -16.52 -7.42 16.58
CA VAL A 370 -15.75 -6.87 17.71
C VAL A 370 -14.65 -5.90 17.30
N THR A 371 -14.15 -5.97 16.07
CA THR A 371 -13.12 -5.06 15.56
C THR A 371 -13.68 -3.82 14.87
N GLN A 372 -14.92 -3.88 14.37
CA GLN A 372 -15.56 -2.80 13.63
C GLN A 372 -15.52 -1.45 14.37
N PRO A 373 -15.79 -1.34 15.70
CA PRO A 373 -15.72 -0.06 16.40
C PRO A 373 -14.36 0.64 16.29
N PHE A 374 -13.26 -0.13 16.27
CA PHE A 374 -11.91 0.41 16.11
C PHE A 374 -11.62 0.76 14.66
N ARG A 375 -12.02 -0.09 13.71
CA ARG A 375 -11.86 0.13 12.26
C ARG A 375 -12.60 1.37 11.78
N ASP A 376 -13.73 1.72 12.38
CA ASP A 376 -14.49 2.94 12.06
C ASP A 376 -13.78 4.22 12.54
N ARG A 377 -12.91 4.12 13.55
CA ARG A 377 -12.25 5.27 14.17
C ARG A 377 -10.80 5.44 13.78
N PHE A 378 -10.15 4.35 13.40
CA PHE A 378 -8.73 4.33 13.04
C PHE A 378 -8.54 3.75 11.64
N ASN A 379 -7.84 4.51 10.79
CA ASN A 379 -7.51 4.04 9.46
C ASN A 379 -6.35 3.04 9.55
N SER A 380 -6.65 1.75 9.47
CA SER A 380 -5.65 0.68 9.47
C SER A 380 -5.29 0.31 8.04
N THR A 381 -4.01 0.35 7.71
CA THR A 381 -3.53 0.02 6.36
C THR A 381 -3.56 -1.50 6.12
N ILE A 382 -3.22 -2.29 7.15
CA ILE A 382 -3.22 -3.77 7.10
C ILE A 382 -3.71 -4.29 8.44
N PRO A 383 -5.02 -4.52 8.63
CA PRO A 383 -5.52 -5.19 9.81
C PRO A 383 -5.20 -6.69 9.71
N ILE A 384 -4.35 -7.20 10.59
CA ILE A 384 -4.16 -8.64 10.77
C ILE A 384 -5.14 -9.09 11.84
N LEU A 385 -5.92 -10.13 11.55
CA LEU A 385 -6.91 -10.71 12.47
C LEU A 385 -6.42 -12.08 12.92
N ALA A 386 -6.39 -12.32 14.22
CA ALA A 386 -6.00 -13.60 14.80
C ALA A 386 -6.97 -14.04 15.90
N THR A 387 -7.40 -15.28 15.84
CA THR A 387 -8.21 -15.96 16.86
C THR A 387 -7.76 -17.41 16.98
N PRO A 388 -8.14 -18.15 18.04
CA PRO A 388 -8.53 -17.70 19.39
C PRO A 388 -7.30 -17.30 20.25
N ILE A 389 -7.50 -16.47 21.28
CA ILE A 389 -6.40 -15.96 22.13
C ILE A 389 -5.59 -17.11 22.78
N MET A 390 -6.24 -18.15 23.25
CA MET A 390 -5.59 -19.27 23.94
C MET A 390 -4.88 -20.28 23.03
N HIS A 391 -4.86 -20.05 21.73
CA HIS A 391 -4.16 -20.89 20.75
C HIS A 391 -3.14 -20.07 19.98
N ALA A 392 -1.99 -19.79 20.62
CA ALA A 392 -0.91 -19.04 19.98
C ALA A 392 -0.36 -19.81 18.77
N SER A 393 -0.46 -19.21 17.58
CA SER A 393 0.18 -19.69 16.36
C SER A 393 1.57 -19.06 16.18
N GLN A 394 2.40 -19.60 15.29
CA GLN A 394 3.68 -18.96 14.91
C GLN A 394 3.45 -17.55 14.32
N ALA A 395 2.36 -17.33 13.60
CA ALA A 395 1.97 -16.02 13.09
C ALA A 395 1.73 -15.00 14.21
N LEU A 396 1.14 -15.44 15.32
CA LEU A 396 0.94 -14.59 16.49
C LEU A 396 2.27 -14.24 17.17
N ALA A 397 3.19 -15.20 17.31
CA ALA A 397 4.52 -14.93 17.87
C ALA A 397 5.28 -13.92 17.01
N ALA A 398 5.21 -14.02 15.67
CA ALA A 398 5.79 -13.06 14.73
C ALA A 398 5.13 -11.67 14.88
N ALA A 399 3.81 -11.61 15.00
CA ALA A 399 3.09 -10.36 15.19
C ALA A 399 3.37 -9.68 16.52
N LEU A 400 3.56 -10.47 17.60
CA LEU A 400 3.98 -9.97 18.90
C LEU A 400 5.47 -9.57 18.94
N SER A 401 6.26 -9.95 17.93
CA SER A 401 7.68 -9.57 17.81
C SER A 401 7.92 -8.09 17.55
N GLY A 402 6.86 -7.32 17.35
CA GLY A 402 6.92 -5.88 17.39
C GLY A 402 6.67 -5.15 16.08
N GLU A 403 6.23 -5.82 15.02
CA GLU A 403 5.90 -5.16 13.76
C GLU A 403 4.51 -4.50 13.78
N HIS A 404 3.61 -5.02 14.62
CA HIS A 404 2.22 -4.57 14.74
C HIS A 404 1.92 -4.05 16.13
N LEU A 405 0.87 -3.21 16.25
CA LEU A 405 0.25 -2.89 17.50
C LEU A 405 -0.69 -4.05 17.89
N PRO A 406 -0.39 -4.86 18.92
CA PRO A 406 -1.35 -5.83 19.42
C PRO A 406 -2.52 -5.12 20.11
N VAL A 407 -3.72 -5.31 19.58
CA VAL A 407 -4.99 -4.89 20.18
C VAL A 407 -5.74 -6.16 20.58
N ILE A 408 -5.70 -6.49 21.86
CA ILE A 408 -6.25 -7.72 22.41
C ILE A 408 -7.65 -7.43 22.95
N LEU A 409 -8.65 -8.06 22.35
CA LEU A 409 -10.05 -7.87 22.68
C LEU A 409 -10.55 -9.12 23.43
N VAL A 410 -10.71 -9.00 24.74
CA VAL A 410 -11.24 -10.05 25.61
C VAL A 410 -12.74 -9.84 25.77
N THR A 411 -13.53 -10.73 25.19
CA THR A 411 -14.99 -10.64 25.12
C THR A 411 -15.70 -11.86 25.74
N ARG A 412 -14.94 -12.94 26.00
CA ARG A 412 -15.42 -14.19 26.58
C ARG A 412 -14.39 -14.72 27.58
N GLU A 413 -14.81 -15.65 28.41
CA GLU A 413 -13.93 -16.38 29.34
C GLU A 413 -12.92 -15.46 30.07
N HIS A 414 -13.35 -14.25 30.45
CA HIS A 414 -12.53 -13.16 30.94
C HIS A 414 -11.44 -13.57 31.93
N ALA A 415 -11.78 -14.39 32.93
CA ALA A 415 -10.83 -14.83 33.96
C ALA A 415 -9.72 -15.72 33.40
N ALA A 416 -10.09 -16.72 32.58
CA ALA A 416 -9.15 -17.66 31.97
C ALA A 416 -8.26 -16.94 30.92
N THR A 417 -8.87 -16.10 30.08
CA THR A 417 -8.17 -15.35 29.05
C THR A 417 -7.17 -14.35 29.66
N LEU A 418 -7.58 -13.56 30.65
CA LEU A 418 -6.67 -12.62 31.33
C LEU A 418 -5.54 -13.34 32.10
N GLN A 419 -5.81 -14.50 32.67
CA GLN A 419 -4.77 -15.32 33.30
C GLN A 419 -3.76 -15.82 32.29
N TYR A 420 -4.21 -16.32 31.12
CA TYR A 420 -3.36 -16.75 30.02
C TYR A 420 -2.52 -15.58 29.48
N LEU A 421 -3.13 -14.42 29.22
CA LEU A 421 -2.43 -13.23 28.74
C LEU A 421 -1.32 -12.77 29.67
N ARG A 422 -1.54 -12.86 31.00
CA ARG A 422 -0.50 -12.53 32.01
C ARG A 422 0.71 -13.48 31.95
N GLN A 423 0.49 -14.72 31.53
CA GLN A 423 1.58 -15.68 31.33
C GLN A 423 2.39 -15.35 30.06
N GLN A 424 1.70 -15.03 28.97
CA GLN A 424 2.30 -14.76 27.68
C GLN A 424 2.94 -13.36 27.56
N LEU A 425 2.36 -12.36 28.23
CA LEU A 425 2.76 -10.95 28.16
C LEU A 425 3.18 -10.43 29.54
N PRO A 426 4.49 -10.51 29.89
CA PRO A 426 4.98 -10.08 31.22
C PRO A 426 4.59 -8.65 31.62
N ALA A 427 4.46 -7.73 30.62
CA ALA A 427 4.03 -6.35 30.85
C ALA A 427 2.67 -6.25 31.56
N LEU A 428 1.78 -7.24 31.39
CA LEU A 428 0.47 -7.25 32.06
C LEU A 428 0.51 -7.60 33.53
N ARG A 429 1.62 -8.17 34.00
CA ARG A 429 1.77 -8.59 35.43
C ARG A 429 1.83 -7.42 36.40
N ALA A 430 2.29 -6.25 35.91
CA ALA A 430 2.36 -5.03 36.70
C ALA A 430 0.98 -4.42 36.99
N HIS A 431 -0.07 -4.88 36.31
CA HIS A 431 -1.41 -4.29 36.40
C HIS A 431 -2.39 -5.23 37.09
N ARG A 432 -3.22 -4.67 38.02
CA ARG A 432 -4.28 -5.39 38.68
C ARG A 432 -5.52 -5.45 37.78
N LEU A 433 -5.54 -6.44 36.86
CA LEU A 433 -6.67 -6.67 35.98
C LEU A 433 -7.75 -7.51 36.66
N ARG A 434 -8.96 -7.03 36.73
CA ARG A 434 -10.13 -7.70 37.32
C ARG A 434 -11.05 -8.20 36.21
N PRO A 435 -11.29 -9.50 36.09
CA PRO A 435 -12.12 -10.08 35.03
C PRO A 435 -13.54 -9.52 34.99
N GLU A 436 -14.10 -9.16 36.13
CA GLU A 436 -15.45 -8.64 36.31
C GLU A 436 -15.59 -7.15 35.91
N GLN A 437 -14.48 -6.47 35.62
CA GLN A 437 -14.47 -5.06 35.26
C GLN A 437 -14.15 -4.90 33.79
N SER A 438 -14.90 -4.06 33.10
CA SER A 438 -14.56 -3.64 31.75
C SER A 438 -13.54 -2.53 31.81
N PHE A 439 -12.49 -2.64 30.97
CA PHE A 439 -11.37 -1.69 30.96
C PHE A 439 -10.65 -1.62 29.62
N VAL A 440 -9.91 -0.53 29.43
CA VAL A 440 -8.83 -0.40 28.44
C VAL A 440 -7.52 -0.28 29.20
N LEU A 441 -6.56 -1.12 28.83
CA LEU A 441 -5.17 -1.03 29.29
C LEU A 441 -4.27 -0.73 28.09
N SER A 442 -3.54 0.38 28.16
CA SER A 442 -2.50 0.75 27.19
C SER A 442 -1.14 0.68 27.86
N THR A 443 -0.31 -0.29 27.52
CA THR A 443 1.00 -0.52 28.15
C THR A 443 2.08 -0.78 27.12
N THR A 444 3.34 -0.84 27.55
CA THR A 444 4.49 -1.12 26.67
C THR A 444 5.13 -2.44 27.05
N GLY A 445 5.19 -3.37 26.11
CA GLY A 445 5.93 -4.62 26.23
C GLY A 445 7.37 -4.50 25.71
N PRO A 446 8.13 -5.60 25.69
CA PRO A 446 9.52 -5.61 25.22
C PRO A 446 9.66 -5.17 23.74
N HIS A 447 8.63 -5.36 22.96
CA HIS A 447 8.62 -5.10 21.53
C HIS A 447 7.81 -3.87 21.11
N GLY A 448 7.20 -3.16 22.04
CA GLY A 448 6.43 -1.95 21.76
C GLY A 448 5.11 -1.85 22.52
N PRO A 449 4.24 -0.94 22.11
CA PRO A 449 2.91 -0.74 22.70
C PRO A 449 2.02 -1.97 22.58
N ILE A 450 1.16 -2.17 23.60
CA ILE A 450 0.14 -3.22 23.66
C ILE A 450 -1.15 -2.58 24.20
N ILE A 451 -2.27 -2.86 23.58
CA ILE A 451 -3.60 -2.46 24.06
C ILE A 451 -4.39 -3.73 24.42
N VAL A 452 -4.95 -3.75 25.61
CA VAL A 452 -5.88 -4.80 26.05
C VAL A 452 -7.22 -4.16 26.39
N VAL A 453 -8.28 -4.65 25.78
CA VAL A 453 -9.66 -4.25 26.07
C VAL A 453 -10.39 -5.45 26.64
N ASN A 454 -10.85 -5.36 27.88
CA ASN A 454 -11.75 -6.32 28.50
C ASN A 454 -13.16 -5.74 28.42
N SER A 455 -14.06 -6.40 27.71
CA SER A 455 -15.41 -5.87 27.46
C SER A 455 -16.46 -6.95 27.60
N HIS A 456 -17.52 -6.67 28.33
CA HIS A 456 -18.64 -7.58 28.54
C HIS A 456 -19.78 -7.38 27.53
N ASP A 457 -19.74 -6.31 26.73
CA ASP A 457 -20.73 -6.05 25.68
C ASP A 457 -20.17 -5.20 24.52
N ALA A 458 -20.91 -5.16 23.43
CA ALA A 458 -20.52 -4.41 22.22
C ALA A 458 -20.48 -2.88 22.43
N ALA A 459 -21.31 -2.33 23.32
CA ALA A 459 -21.34 -0.90 23.59
C ALA A 459 -20.04 -0.44 24.27
N GLN A 460 -19.48 -1.28 25.14
CA GLN A 460 -18.20 -1.02 25.79
C GLN A 460 -17.02 -1.09 24.82
N LEU A 461 -17.06 -1.93 23.77
CA LEU A 461 -16.06 -1.91 22.71
C LEU A 461 -16.08 -0.58 21.94
N ALA A 462 -17.27 -0.08 21.62
CA ALA A 462 -17.43 1.24 20.99
C ALA A 462 -16.92 2.37 21.91
N THR A 463 -17.21 2.30 23.22
CA THR A 463 -16.72 3.24 24.23
C THR A 463 -15.18 3.19 24.33
N ALA A 464 -14.58 2.00 24.32
CA ALA A 464 -13.13 1.81 24.32
C ALA A 464 -12.47 2.46 23.09
N ALA A 465 -13.00 2.21 21.91
CA ALA A 465 -12.47 2.78 20.66
C ALA A 465 -12.59 4.32 20.66
N GLU A 466 -13.71 4.86 21.15
CA GLU A 466 -13.93 6.30 21.29
C GLU A 466 -12.96 6.92 22.31
N LEU A 467 -12.78 6.28 23.45
CA LEU A 467 -11.84 6.72 24.50
C LEU A 467 -10.40 6.85 23.91
N LEU A 468 -9.92 5.82 23.21
CA LEU A 468 -8.59 5.84 22.60
C LEU A 468 -8.48 6.96 21.54
N LYS A 469 -9.55 7.20 20.79
CA LYS A 469 -9.57 8.29 19.78
C LYS A 469 -9.48 9.65 20.45
N GLN A 470 -10.21 9.87 21.56
CA GLN A 470 -10.23 11.14 22.29
C GLN A 470 -8.93 11.39 23.08
N GLN A 471 -8.31 10.36 23.61
CA GLN A 471 -7.02 10.48 24.30
C GLN A 471 -5.85 10.81 23.37
N GLU A 472 -6.00 10.57 22.07
CA GLU A 472 -4.99 10.79 21.02
C GLU A 472 -3.66 10.04 21.26
N ARG A 473 -3.22 9.87 22.53
CA ARG A 473 -1.92 9.29 22.92
C ARG A 473 -2.04 8.36 24.12
N MET A 474 -1.12 7.41 24.17
CA MET A 474 -0.95 6.54 25.33
C MET A 474 -0.56 7.35 26.57
N ASN A 475 -1.32 7.21 27.64
CA ASN A 475 -0.94 7.71 28.97
C ASN A 475 -0.28 6.59 29.78
N LEU A 476 1.04 6.53 29.76
CA LEU A 476 1.80 5.49 30.48
C LEU A 476 1.80 5.68 32.01
N ASN A 477 1.40 6.85 32.53
CA ASN A 477 1.26 7.10 33.97
C ASN A 477 -0.07 6.56 34.50
N GLU A 478 -1.11 6.57 33.69
CA GLU A 478 -2.44 6.04 34.00
C GLU A 478 -2.89 5.09 32.88
N PRO A 479 -2.22 3.94 32.74
CA PRO A 479 -2.42 3.07 31.58
C PRO A 479 -3.74 2.30 31.60
N LEU A 480 -4.40 2.18 32.77
CA LEU A 480 -5.64 1.43 32.95
C LEU A 480 -6.82 2.39 33.16
N VAL A 481 -7.79 2.32 32.27
CA VAL A 481 -9.03 3.09 32.33
C VAL A 481 -10.21 2.13 32.42
N LEU A 482 -11.06 2.31 33.45
CA LEU A 482 -12.29 1.55 33.57
C LEU A 482 -13.37 2.10 32.65
N LEU A 483 -14.05 1.19 31.95
CA LEU A 483 -15.21 1.50 31.13
C LEU A 483 -16.47 1.45 32.01
N LYS A 484 -17.33 2.44 31.82
CA LYS A 484 -18.62 2.52 32.52
C LYS A 484 -19.72 1.88 31.71
#